data_503691f7f424ce8925cde3604a996c5d
#
_entry.id   503691f7f424ce8925cde3604a996c5d
#
_cell.length_a   1.000
_cell.length_b   1.000
_cell.length_c   1.000
_cell.angle_alpha   90.00
_cell.angle_beta   90.00
_cell.angle_gamma   90.00
#
_symmetry.space_group_name_H-M   'P 1'
#
loop_
_entity.id
_entity.type
_entity.pdbx_description
1 polymer ?
#
loop_
_entity_poly.entity_id
_entity_poly.type
_entity_poly.pdbx_seq_one_letter_code
_entity_poly.pdbx_strand_id
1 'polypeptide(L)'
;MRTTPTRAIAAIAAIGLAAGLSACTNANDLATGSAKAKTQGYDVSSITKQDDIAALLPAGALGADGRLDIGAATDYAPAEFLDADGKPIGYDADLAQALGKVLGVDATMHSASFDSIIAKVGTEYDAGISSFSITNERMQNVDMIQYVQVGSQFNVVKGNPKGLDVSDHLNLCGKVVGVQTGTAQADALEADSQACAAAGQDAIDIRSYDKQAETTSALVGNTLDATYSDSTVAGYAVETTDGAVETIGEVENAAPQGVVLQKNSQTCAAIQAALQYLMDEGILADILESWGVEDAALSSATLNPAVSE
;
A
#
# COMPACT_ATOMS: atom_id res chain seq x y z
N MET A 1 -85.89 10.57 29.51
CA MET A 1 -85.39 11.00 28.22
C MET A 1 -83.94 10.60 28.13
N ARG A 2 -83.61 9.79 27.13
CA ARG A 2 -82.32 9.08 26.98
C ARG A 2 -81.29 10.00 26.38
N THR A 3 -80.13 10.10 26.99
CA THR A 3 -78.92 10.72 26.36
C THR A 3 -77.82 9.68 26.28
N THR A 4 -77.40 9.38 25.09
CA THR A 4 -76.29 8.49 24.73
C THR A 4 -74.92 9.19 24.86
N PRO A 5 -73.85 8.52 25.37
CA PRO A 5 -72.54 9.10 25.43
C PRO A 5 -71.72 8.79 24.16
N THR A 6 -71.08 9.83 23.65
CA THR A 6 -70.17 9.82 22.52
C THR A 6 -68.80 9.31 23.01
N ARG A 7 -68.30 8.26 22.37
CA ARG A 7 -66.94 7.72 22.64
C ARG A 7 -65.91 8.58 21.89
N ALA A 8 -64.99 9.16 22.62
CA ALA A 8 -63.78 9.81 22.08
C ALA A 8 -62.71 8.72 21.80
N ILE A 9 -62.22 8.67 20.58
CA ILE A 9 -61.13 7.83 20.18
C ILE A 9 -59.83 8.66 20.37
N ALA A 10 -58.96 8.22 21.31
CA ALA A 10 -57.64 8.77 21.49
C ALA A 10 -56.68 8.18 20.46
N ALA A 11 -56.16 9.01 19.55
CA ALA A 11 -55.10 8.65 18.65
C ALA A 11 -53.76 8.74 19.41
N ILE A 12 -53.10 7.59 19.59
CA ILE A 12 -51.72 7.51 20.10
C ILE A 12 -50.77 7.77 18.97
N ALA A 13 -50.11 8.93 18.98
CA ALA A 13 -48.99 9.22 18.09
C ALA A 13 -47.77 8.47 18.59
N ALA A 14 -47.33 7.46 17.82
CA ALA A 14 -46.04 6.78 18.01
C ALA A 14 -44.93 7.69 17.49
N ILE A 15 -44.15 8.30 18.36
CA ILE A 15 -42.91 8.98 18.03
C ILE A 15 -41.86 7.91 17.82
N GLY A 16 -41.53 7.65 16.53
CA GLY A 16 -40.42 6.79 16.17
C GLY A 16 -39.09 7.49 16.48
N LEU A 17 -38.37 6.97 17.47
CA LEU A 17 -36.98 7.33 17.76
C LEU A 17 -36.13 6.74 16.64
N ALA A 18 -35.73 7.54 15.69
CA ALA A 18 -34.68 7.18 14.73
C ALA A 18 -33.36 7.14 15.48
N ALA A 19 -32.92 5.93 15.87
CA ALA A 19 -31.57 5.70 16.34
C ALA A 19 -30.63 5.92 15.16
N GLY A 20 -29.91 7.04 15.18
CA GLY A 20 -28.78 7.27 14.28
C GLY A 20 -27.72 6.20 14.56
N LEU A 21 -27.60 5.22 13.69
CA LEU A 21 -26.44 4.34 13.62
C LEU A 21 -25.25 5.20 13.18
N SER A 22 -24.46 5.66 14.15
CA SER A 22 -23.10 6.12 13.87
C SER A 22 -22.36 4.92 13.32
N ALA A 23 -22.20 4.86 12.01
CA ALA A 23 -21.30 3.89 11.37
C ALA A 23 -19.87 4.26 11.81
N CYS A 24 -19.39 3.60 12.87
CA CYS A 24 -17.95 3.54 13.13
C CYS A 24 -17.36 2.67 12.04
N THR A 25 -16.85 3.26 11.00
CA THR A 25 -16.03 2.56 10.00
C THR A 25 -14.75 2.12 10.72
N ASN A 26 -14.55 0.82 10.88
CA ASN A 26 -13.34 0.29 11.50
C ASN A 26 -12.18 0.41 10.50
N ALA A 27 -10.94 0.58 10.99
CA ALA A 27 -9.75 0.58 10.17
C ALA A 27 -9.62 -0.70 9.31
N ASN A 28 -10.14 -1.83 9.82
CA ASN A 28 -10.19 -3.09 9.06
C ASN A 28 -11.18 -3.03 7.88
N ASP A 29 -12.29 -2.28 7.99
CA ASP A 29 -13.25 -2.15 6.89
C ASP A 29 -12.67 -1.32 5.74
N LEU A 30 -11.81 -0.34 6.04
CA LEU A 30 -11.04 0.40 5.05
C LEU A 30 -9.94 -0.47 4.43
N ALA A 31 -9.25 -1.27 5.24
CA ALA A 31 -8.22 -2.20 4.77
C ALA A 31 -8.79 -3.34 3.92
N THR A 32 -10.05 -3.76 4.16
CA THR A 32 -10.73 -4.82 3.40
C THR A 32 -11.56 -4.29 2.23
N GLY A 33 -11.56 -2.97 1.97
CA GLY A 33 -12.19 -2.36 0.81
C GLY A 33 -13.70 -2.62 0.70
N SER A 34 -14.47 -2.35 1.77
CA SER A 34 -15.93 -2.57 1.83
C SER A 34 -16.73 -1.81 0.76
N ALA A 35 -16.14 -0.86 0.06
CA ALA A 35 -16.80 -0.10 -1.00
C ALA A 35 -16.05 -0.31 -2.32
N LYS A 36 -16.55 -1.16 -3.19
CA LYS A 36 -16.20 -1.24 -4.63
C LYS A 36 -14.74 -1.54 -5.02
N ALA A 37 -13.84 -1.80 -4.08
CA ALA A 37 -12.48 -2.18 -4.40
C ALA A 37 -12.45 -3.45 -5.28
N LYS A 38 -11.63 -3.44 -6.31
CA LYS A 38 -11.34 -4.66 -7.09
C LYS A 38 -10.72 -5.67 -6.11
N THR A 39 -11.47 -6.70 -5.74
CA THR A 39 -11.01 -7.80 -4.88
C THR A 39 -10.61 -9.03 -5.69
N GLN A 40 -10.79 -8.96 -7.01
CA GLN A 40 -10.43 -10.02 -7.94
C GLN A 40 -9.20 -9.56 -8.73
N GLY A 41 -8.04 -10.06 -8.32
CA GLY A 41 -6.76 -9.79 -8.96
C GLY A 41 -6.55 -10.56 -10.26
N TYR A 42 -5.31 -10.58 -10.74
CA TYR A 42 -4.91 -11.28 -11.94
C TYR A 42 -4.92 -12.80 -11.75
N ASP A 43 -5.44 -13.55 -12.74
CA ASP A 43 -5.42 -15.01 -12.71
C ASP A 43 -4.06 -15.57 -13.16
N VAL A 44 -3.20 -15.89 -12.20
CA VAL A 44 -1.88 -16.46 -12.42
C VAL A 44 -1.91 -17.93 -12.85
N SER A 45 -3.08 -18.59 -12.95
CA SER A 45 -3.17 -20.02 -13.22
C SER A 45 -2.66 -20.42 -14.60
N SER A 46 -2.68 -19.50 -15.56
CA SER A 46 -2.17 -19.70 -16.93
C SER A 46 -0.65 -19.59 -17.03
N ILE A 47 0.03 -19.04 -16.02
CA ILE A 47 1.49 -18.89 -16.03
C ILE A 47 2.13 -20.25 -15.83
N THR A 48 3.02 -20.63 -16.75
CA THR A 48 3.72 -21.90 -16.71
C THR A 48 5.16 -21.73 -16.23
N LYS A 49 5.66 -22.74 -15.56
CA LYS A 49 7.07 -22.81 -15.15
C LYS A 49 7.99 -22.64 -16.35
N GLN A 50 9.01 -21.82 -16.20
CA GLN A 50 10.09 -21.67 -17.16
C GLN A 50 11.32 -22.45 -16.67
N ASP A 51 11.61 -23.59 -17.32
CA ASP A 51 12.63 -24.52 -16.81
C ASP A 51 14.05 -23.94 -16.83
N ASP A 52 14.38 -23.09 -17.78
CA ASP A 52 15.66 -22.38 -17.87
C ASP A 52 15.82 -21.34 -16.77
N ILE A 53 14.76 -20.61 -16.43
CA ILE A 53 14.75 -19.63 -15.32
C ILE A 53 14.76 -20.37 -13.97
N ALA A 54 13.94 -21.41 -13.81
CA ALA A 54 13.89 -22.21 -12.60
C ALA A 54 15.24 -22.88 -12.30
N ALA A 55 16.01 -23.24 -13.33
CA ALA A 55 17.36 -23.80 -13.17
C ALA A 55 18.41 -22.81 -12.61
N LEU A 56 18.10 -21.48 -12.63
CA LEU A 56 18.93 -20.46 -11.97
C LEU A 56 18.75 -20.47 -10.44
N LEU A 57 17.70 -21.13 -9.93
CA LEU A 57 17.46 -21.26 -8.50
C LEU A 57 18.29 -22.42 -7.94
N PRO A 58 19.33 -22.16 -7.11
CA PRO A 58 20.17 -23.24 -6.60
C PRO A 58 19.39 -24.19 -5.70
N ALA A 59 19.74 -25.47 -5.72
CA ALA A 59 19.15 -26.45 -4.83
C ALA A 59 19.38 -26.06 -3.37
N GLY A 60 18.29 -25.95 -2.60
CA GLY A 60 18.33 -25.55 -1.19
C GLY A 60 18.53 -24.04 -0.97
N ALA A 61 18.36 -23.20 -2.00
CA ALA A 61 18.40 -21.75 -1.85
C ALA A 61 17.15 -21.19 -1.18
N LEU A 62 16.02 -21.88 -1.28
CA LEU A 62 14.80 -21.64 -0.52
C LEU A 62 14.79 -22.46 0.76
N GLY A 63 13.92 -22.12 1.72
CA GLY A 63 13.78 -22.85 2.97
C GLY A 63 13.58 -24.38 2.81
N ALA A 64 13.55 -25.10 3.91
CA ALA A 64 13.51 -26.57 3.91
C ALA A 64 12.26 -27.18 3.23
N ASP A 65 11.19 -26.42 3.09
CA ASP A 65 9.94 -26.78 2.42
C ASP A 65 9.92 -26.44 0.93
N GLY A 66 10.97 -25.76 0.42
CA GLY A 66 11.11 -25.39 -0.99
C GLY A 66 10.14 -24.33 -1.47
N ARG A 67 9.55 -23.54 -0.55
CA ARG A 67 8.67 -22.41 -0.85
C ARG A 67 9.45 -21.13 -0.98
N LEU A 68 8.86 -20.15 -1.66
CA LEU A 68 9.32 -18.77 -1.68
C LEU A 68 8.53 -18.00 -0.61
N ASP A 69 9.14 -17.77 0.55
CA ASP A 69 8.52 -17.03 1.65
C ASP A 69 8.78 -15.53 1.49
N ILE A 70 7.70 -14.74 1.43
CA ILE A 70 7.73 -13.31 1.11
C ILE A 70 7.16 -12.51 2.28
N GLY A 71 7.93 -11.56 2.81
CA GLY A 71 7.44 -10.59 3.80
C GLY A 71 6.75 -9.41 3.12
N ALA A 72 5.58 -9.00 3.62
CA ALA A 72 4.80 -7.88 3.11
C ALA A 72 3.98 -7.19 4.21
N ALA A 73 3.75 -5.87 4.09
CA ALA A 73 2.85 -5.12 4.96
C ALA A 73 1.44 -5.14 4.36
N THR A 74 0.66 -6.18 4.71
CA THR A 74 -0.63 -6.48 4.08
C THR A 74 -1.77 -5.55 4.51
N ASP A 75 -1.53 -4.26 4.47
CA ASP A 75 -2.47 -3.18 4.75
C ASP A 75 -2.23 -1.93 3.87
N TYR A 76 -1.56 -2.14 2.72
CA TYR A 76 -1.11 -1.10 1.79
C TYR A 76 -1.80 -1.22 0.42
N ALA A 77 -3.14 -1.19 0.42
CA ALA A 77 -3.94 -1.31 -0.80
C ALA A 77 -3.70 -0.16 -1.80
N PRO A 78 -3.64 -0.43 -3.12
CA PRO A 78 -3.96 -1.69 -3.81
C PRO A 78 -2.78 -2.64 -4.02
N ALA A 79 -1.61 -2.35 -3.43
CA ALA A 79 -0.40 -3.16 -3.63
C ALA A 79 -0.48 -4.52 -2.91
N GLU A 80 -0.67 -4.51 -1.59
CA GLU A 80 -0.81 -5.71 -0.79
C GLU A 80 -1.71 -5.46 0.42
N PHE A 81 -2.80 -6.21 0.50
CA PHE A 81 -3.74 -6.10 1.62
C PHE A 81 -4.50 -7.42 1.82
N LEU A 82 -5.21 -7.54 2.92
CA LEU A 82 -5.97 -8.74 3.22
C LEU A 82 -7.41 -8.60 2.69
N ASP A 83 -7.92 -9.67 2.05
CA ASP A 83 -9.34 -9.80 1.76
C ASP A 83 -10.16 -10.15 3.03
N ALA A 84 -11.46 -10.34 2.87
CA ALA A 84 -12.36 -10.66 3.98
C ALA A 84 -12.06 -12.01 4.66
N ASP A 85 -11.38 -12.92 3.97
CA ASP A 85 -10.97 -14.23 4.47
C ASP A 85 -9.56 -14.19 5.08
N GLY A 86 -8.90 -13.03 5.07
CA GLY A 86 -7.55 -12.83 5.57
C GLY A 86 -6.46 -13.31 4.60
N LYS A 87 -6.78 -13.47 3.32
CA LYS A 87 -5.81 -13.84 2.28
C LYS A 87 -5.19 -12.57 1.70
N PRO A 88 -3.85 -12.54 1.52
CA PRO A 88 -3.19 -11.44 0.81
C PRO A 88 -3.66 -11.34 -0.64
N ILE A 89 -4.05 -10.14 -1.05
CA ILE A 89 -4.44 -9.75 -2.41
C ILE A 89 -3.78 -8.41 -2.74
N GLY A 90 -3.80 -8.01 -4.01
CA GLY A 90 -3.15 -6.79 -4.49
C GLY A 90 -2.12 -7.11 -5.57
N TYR A 91 -1.60 -6.08 -6.26
CA TYR A 91 -0.66 -6.32 -7.36
C TYR A 91 0.66 -6.95 -6.89
N ASP A 92 1.13 -6.66 -5.68
CA ASP A 92 2.31 -7.28 -5.09
C ASP A 92 2.05 -8.75 -4.71
N ALA A 93 0.83 -9.06 -4.25
CA ALA A 93 0.43 -10.44 -3.98
C ALA A 93 0.30 -11.26 -5.26
N ASP A 94 -0.27 -10.69 -6.32
CA ASP A 94 -0.36 -11.33 -7.64
C ASP A 94 1.03 -11.53 -8.26
N LEU A 95 1.93 -10.51 -8.15
CA LEU A 95 3.32 -10.61 -8.56
C LEU A 95 4.06 -11.74 -7.83
N ALA A 96 3.90 -11.85 -6.51
CA ALA A 96 4.48 -12.91 -5.70
C ALA A 96 4.06 -14.31 -6.20
N GLN A 97 2.75 -14.48 -6.48
CA GLN A 97 2.23 -15.73 -7.03
C GLN A 97 2.76 -15.99 -8.45
N ALA A 98 2.84 -14.96 -9.29
CA ALA A 98 3.38 -15.06 -10.66
C ALA A 98 4.86 -15.50 -10.66
N LEU A 99 5.69 -14.92 -9.78
CA LEU A 99 7.08 -15.34 -9.58
C LEU A 99 7.18 -16.81 -9.19
N GLY A 100 6.35 -17.26 -8.23
CA GLY A 100 6.29 -18.66 -7.83
C GLY A 100 5.95 -19.57 -9.01
N LYS A 101 4.98 -19.18 -9.86
CA LYS A 101 4.62 -19.95 -11.07
C LYS A 101 5.78 -20.07 -12.05
N VAL A 102 6.46 -18.96 -12.38
CA VAL A 102 7.62 -18.95 -13.28
C VAL A 102 8.74 -19.85 -12.77
N LEU A 103 9.02 -19.79 -11.46
CA LEU A 103 10.06 -20.58 -10.81
C LEU A 103 9.64 -22.05 -10.57
N GLY A 104 8.34 -22.35 -10.65
CA GLY A 104 7.80 -23.68 -10.36
C GLY A 104 7.83 -24.04 -8.88
N VAL A 105 7.67 -23.05 -8.00
CA VAL A 105 7.59 -23.19 -6.55
C VAL A 105 6.31 -22.51 -6.02
N ASP A 106 5.85 -22.92 -4.84
CA ASP A 106 4.78 -22.19 -4.16
C ASP A 106 5.36 -20.89 -3.56
N ALA A 107 4.66 -19.78 -3.76
CA ALA A 107 4.97 -18.52 -3.09
C ALA A 107 3.96 -18.25 -1.96
N THR A 108 4.46 -17.85 -0.80
CA THR A 108 3.63 -17.52 0.36
C THR A 108 3.97 -16.12 0.86
N MET A 109 2.96 -15.23 0.91
CA MET A 109 3.12 -13.89 1.46
C MET A 109 2.73 -13.90 2.94
N HIS A 110 3.63 -13.39 3.78
CA HIS A 110 3.49 -13.29 5.24
C HIS A 110 3.31 -11.85 5.65
N SER A 111 2.27 -11.57 6.44
CA SER A 111 2.00 -10.25 6.98
C SER A 111 3.01 -9.85 8.05
N ALA A 112 3.59 -8.66 7.92
CA ALA A 112 4.52 -8.08 8.89
C ALA A 112 4.36 -6.56 8.96
N SER A 113 4.93 -5.90 9.97
CA SER A 113 5.05 -4.44 9.94
C SER A 113 6.12 -4.02 8.94
N PHE A 114 5.82 -2.99 8.13
CA PHE A 114 6.65 -2.55 7.00
C PHE A 114 8.12 -2.33 7.38
N ASP A 115 8.36 -1.59 8.46
CA ASP A 115 9.69 -1.25 8.97
C ASP A 115 10.54 -2.46 9.38
N SER A 116 9.90 -3.60 9.66
CA SER A 116 10.59 -4.82 10.12
C SER A 116 11.02 -5.74 8.98
N ILE A 117 10.45 -5.63 7.78
CA ILE A 117 10.57 -6.64 6.71
C ILE A 117 12.00 -6.72 6.21
N ILE A 118 12.63 -5.58 5.86
CA ILE A 118 13.99 -5.55 5.28
C ILE A 118 14.99 -6.26 6.19
N ALA A 119 14.89 -6.07 7.51
CA ALA A 119 15.80 -6.69 8.47
C ALA A 119 15.61 -8.22 8.59
N LYS A 120 14.48 -8.75 8.14
CA LYS A 120 14.14 -10.18 8.22
C LYS A 120 14.37 -10.93 6.92
N VAL A 121 14.62 -10.22 5.82
CA VAL A 121 14.96 -10.85 4.52
C VAL A 121 16.30 -11.58 4.65
N GLY A 122 16.32 -12.85 4.23
CA GLY A 122 17.44 -13.77 4.38
C GLY A 122 17.47 -14.53 5.70
N THR A 123 16.52 -14.29 6.63
CA THR A 123 16.41 -15.01 7.91
C THR A 123 15.01 -15.59 8.14
N GLU A 124 13.96 -14.79 7.99
CA GLU A 124 12.56 -15.22 8.10
C GLU A 124 11.88 -15.30 6.72
N TYR A 125 12.32 -14.45 5.77
CA TYR A 125 11.78 -14.37 4.43
C TYR A 125 12.88 -14.55 3.39
N ASP A 126 12.56 -15.21 2.27
CA ASP A 126 13.45 -15.30 1.10
C ASP A 126 13.51 -13.97 0.35
N ALA A 127 12.39 -13.22 0.36
CA ALA A 127 12.25 -11.93 -0.28
C ALA A 127 11.29 -11.01 0.50
N GLY A 128 11.37 -9.70 0.25
CA GLY A 128 10.37 -8.71 0.62
C GLY A 128 9.70 -8.17 -0.64
N ILE A 129 8.37 -8.19 -0.71
CA ILE A 129 7.57 -7.54 -1.76
C ILE A 129 6.47 -6.76 -1.06
N SER A 130 6.64 -5.44 -0.99
CA SER A 130 5.76 -4.54 -0.25
C SER A 130 6.02 -3.10 -0.66
N SER A 131 5.92 -2.82 -1.95
CA SER A 131 6.09 -1.46 -2.51
C SER A 131 7.34 -0.71 -2.02
N PHE A 132 8.45 -1.42 -1.79
CA PHE A 132 9.68 -0.81 -1.29
C PHE A 132 10.31 0.12 -2.31
N SER A 133 10.28 1.43 -2.06
CA SER A 133 11.08 2.40 -2.84
C SER A 133 12.55 2.01 -2.78
N ILE A 134 13.19 1.94 -3.93
CA ILE A 134 14.63 1.70 -4.03
C ILE A 134 15.35 2.99 -3.67
N THR A 135 16.17 2.95 -2.61
CA THR A 135 16.97 4.07 -2.14
C THR A 135 18.43 3.66 -2.02
N ASN A 136 19.35 4.64 -2.13
CA ASN A 136 20.77 4.39 -1.92
C ASN A 136 21.05 3.82 -0.53
N GLU A 137 20.30 4.24 0.50
CA GLU A 137 20.44 3.75 1.86
C GLU A 137 20.06 2.27 1.97
N ARG A 138 18.89 1.88 1.45
CA ARG A 138 18.42 0.48 1.47
C ARG A 138 19.37 -0.44 0.72
N MET A 139 19.83 -0.01 -0.46
CA MET A 139 20.77 -0.78 -1.28
C MET A 139 22.15 -1.01 -0.64
N GLN A 140 22.53 -0.31 0.45
CA GLN A 140 23.74 -0.64 1.20
C GLN A 140 23.61 -2.00 1.91
N ASN A 141 22.42 -2.35 2.37
CA ASN A 141 22.17 -3.50 3.22
C ASN A 141 21.52 -4.68 2.48
N VAL A 142 20.76 -4.43 1.43
CA VAL A 142 20.01 -5.43 0.66
C VAL A 142 20.24 -5.26 -0.83
N ASP A 143 19.90 -6.27 -1.61
CA ASP A 143 19.77 -6.16 -3.05
C ASP A 143 18.31 -5.89 -3.41
N MET A 144 18.07 -5.05 -4.41
CA MET A 144 16.72 -4.65 -4.82
C MET A 144 16.57 -4.76 -6.34
N ILE A 145 15.52 -5.43 -6.80
CA ILE A 145 15.21 -5.59 -8.23
C ILE A 145 13.94 -4.83 -8.55
N GLN A 146 14.05 -3.79 -9.38
CA GLN A 146 12.91 -2.93 -9.71
C GLN A 146 11.82 -3.66 -10.50
N TYR A 147 10.54 -3.29 -10.27
CA TYR A 147 9.41 -3.81 -11.05
C TYR A 147 8.36 -2.75 -11.41
N VAL A 148 8.15 -1.73 -10.59
CA VAL A 148 7.26 -0.59 -10.84
C VAL A 148 7.96 0.73 -10.52
N GLN A 149 7.41 1.83 -11.03
CA GLN A 149 7.81 3.18 -10.65
C GLN A 149 6.60 3.94 -10.13
N VAL A 150 6.68 4.40 -8.89
CA VAL A 150 5.58 5.07 -8.20
C VAL A 150 6.11 6.35 -7.55
N GLY A 151 5.32 7.41 -7.62
CA GLY A 151 5.60 8.66 -6.89
C GLY A 151 4.82 8.73 -5.59
N SER A 152 5.00 9.82 -4.86
CA SER A 152 4.30 10.09 -3.62
C SER A 152 3.24 11.18 -3.82
N GLN A 153 2.16 11.16 -3.02
CA GLN A 153 1.10 12.14 -3.11
C GLN A 153 0.43 12.35 -1.75
N PHE A 154 -0.08 13.55 -1.54
CA PHE A 154 -0.83 13.89 -0.33
C PHE A 154 -2.32 13.62 -0.49
N ASN A 155 -2.96 13.15 0.60
CA ASN A 155 -4.41 13.19 0.74
C ASN A 155 -4.81 14.17 1.83
N VAL A 156 -5.97 14.80 1.63
CA VAL A 156 -6.67 15.64 2.61
C VAL A 156 -8.14 15.22 2.70
N VAL A 157 -8.84 15.68 3.72
CA VAL A 157 -10.30 15.55 3.79
C VAL A 157 -10.92 16.29 2.61
N LYS A 158 -11.96 15.71 2.02
CA LYS A 158 -12.65 16.23 0.84
C LYS A 158 -12.96 17.71 0.93
N GLY A 159 -12.67 18.44 -0.16
CA GLY A 159 -12.84 19.87 -0.27
C GLY A 159 -11.74 20.67 0.41
N ASN A 160 -10.70 20.01 0.89
CA ASN A 160 -9.53 20.64 1.52
C ASN A 160 -9.91 21.78 2.48
N PRO A 161 -10.70 21.51 3.54
CA PRO A 161 -11.29 22.55 4.38
C PRO A 161 -10.26 23.40 5.12
N LYS A 162 -9.01 22.90 5.22
CA LYS A 162 -7.90 23.65 5.85
C LYS A 162 -7.09 24.46 4.83
N GLY A 163 -7.44 24.39 3.53
CA GLY A 163 -6.78 25.13 2.45
C GLY A 163 -5.29 24.79 2.35
N LEU A 164 -4.91 23.53 2.57
CA LEU A 164 -3.52 23.09 2.51
C LEU A 164 -3.01 23.16 1.07
N ASP A 165 -1.88 23.82 0.88
CA ASP A 165 -1.16 23.92 -0.39
C ASP A 165 0.20 23.20 -0.22
N VAL A 166 0.42 22.16 -0.98
CA VAL A 166 1.63 21.32 -0.92
C VAL A 166 2.60 21.61 -2.08
N SER A 167 2.37 22.67 -2.85
CA SER A 167 3.29 23.10 -3.92
C SER A 167 4.65 23.59 -3.41
N ASP A 168 4.71 23.97 -2.14
CA ASP A 168 5.93 24.24 -1.36
C ASP A 168 5.75 23.55 0.00
N HIS A 169 6.63 22.60 0.31
CA HIS A 169 6.56 21.83 1.55
C HIS A 169 6.76 22.67 2.82
N LEU A 170 7.29 23.88 2.72
CA LEU A 170 7.27 24.84 3.84
C LEU A 170 5.85 25.26 4.26
N ASN A 171 4.84 25.04 3.42
CA ASN A 171 3.44 25.22 3.79
C ASN A 171 2.91 24.14 4.76
N LEU A 172 3.65 23.04 4.90
CA LEU A 172 3.37 21.98 5.88
C LEU A 172 3.84 22.33 7.30
N CYS A 173 4.63 23.39 7.46
CA CYS A 173 5.14 23.82 8.76
C CYS A 173 4.01 24.06 9.76
N GLY A 174 4.10 23.44 10.95
CA GLY A 174 3.06 23.48 11.99
C GLY A 174 1.78 22.70 11.65
N LYS A 175 1.75 21.91 10.58
CA LYS A 175 0.64 21.00 10.24
C LYS A 175 0.83 19.62 10.84
N VAL A 176 -0.29 18.90 10.99
CA VAL A 176 -0.31 17.51 11.47
C VAL A 176 -0.39 16.58 10.26
N VAL A 177 0.70 15.91 9.93
CA VAL A 177 0.78 15.03 8.75
C VAL A 177 0.98 13.58 9.18
N GLY A 178 0.10 12.69 8.69
CA GLY A 178 0.16 11.26 8.94
C GLY A 178 0.97 10.52 7.88
N VAL A 179 1.73 9.51 8.31
CA VAL A 179 2.58 8.70 7.45
C VAL A 179 2.76 7.30 8.03
N GLN A 180 3.00 6.30 7.17
CA GLN A 180 3.37 4.97 7.67
C GLN A 180 4.85 4.94 8.10
N THR A 181 5.13 4.30 9.24
CA THR A 181 6.47 4.17 9.81
C THR A 181 7.44 3.47 8.86
N GLY A 182 8.67 4.00 8.73
CA GLY A 182 9.76 3.38 7.97
C GLY A 182 9.66 3.54 6.44
N THR A 183 8.74 4.37 5.94
CA THR A 183 8.60 4.67 4.51
C THR A 183 9.53 5.79 4.07
N ALA A 184 9.81 5.87 2.77
CA ALA A 184 10.54 7.00 2.18
C ALA A 184 9.79 8.33 2.38
N GLN A 185 8.46 8.30 2.46
CA GLN A 185 7.63 9.46 2.78
C GLN A 185 7.83 9.94 4.21
N ALA A 186 8.06 9.03 5.17
CA ALA A 186 8.39 9.41 6.54
C ALA A 186 9.73 10.15 6.60
N ASP A 187 10.75 9.64 5.89
CA ASP A 187 12.07 10.27 5.82
C ASP A 187 11.99 11.65 5.14
N ALA A 188 11.19 11.77 4.08
CA ALA A 188 10.94 13.06 3.41
C ALA A 188 10.29 14.09 4.34
N LEU A 189 9.24 13.70 5.08
CA LEU A 189 8.59 14.58 6.06
C LEU A 189 9.52 15.01 7.19
N GLU A 190 10.42 14.14 7.64
CA GLU A 190 11.44 14.51 8.62
C GLU A 190 12.40 15.57 8.07
N ALA A 191 12.83 15.44 6.81
CA ALA A 191 13.66 16.44 6.14
C ALA A 191 12.90 17.78 6.00
N ASP A 192 11.63 17.75 5.61
CA ASP A 192 10.77 18.94 5.51
C ASP A 192 10.57 19.61 6.89
N SER A 193 10.37 18.82 7.93
CA SER A 193 10.24 19.33 9.31
C SER A 193 11.52 20.05 9.78
N GLN A 194 12.70 19.51 9.40
CA GLN A 194 13.99 20.17 9.65
C GLN A 194 14.12 21.47 8.85
N ALA A 195 13.64 21.50 7.59
CA ALA A 195 13.61 22.70 6.76
C ALA A 195 12.70 23.78 7.37
N CYS A 196 11.54 23.42 7.93
CA CYS A 196 10.68 24.33 8.68
C CYS A 196 11.41 24.98 9.85
N ALA A 197 12.10 24.17 10.67
CA ALA A 197 12.88 24.68 11.81
C ALA A 197 14.01 25.61 11.34
N ALA A 198 14.69 25.28 10.26
CA ALA A 198 15.75 26.13 9.68
C ALA A 198 15.20 27.45 9.13
N ALA A 199 13.94 27.48 8.65
CA ALA A 199 13.23 28.68 8.22
C ALA A 199 12.63 29.49 9.41
N GLY A 200 12.79 29.04 10.65
CA GLY A 200 12.24 29.67 11.85
C GLY A 200 10.72 29.51 12.00
N GLN A 201 10.16 28.48 11.37
CA GLN A 201 8.75 28.11 11.45
C GLN A 201 8.57 26.93 12.43
N ASP A 202 7.33 26.67 12.82
CA ASP A 202 7.01 25.51 13.64
C ASP A 202 7.26 24.20 12.84
N ALA A 203 7.82 23.20 13.50
CA ALA A 203 8.04 21.89 12.90
C ALA A 203 6.73 21.22 12.45
N ILE A 204 6.80 20.35 11.47
CA ILE A 204 5.66 19.48 11.11
C ILE A 204 5.39 18.53 12.29
N ASP A 205 4.13 18.40 12.73
CA ASP A 205 3.71 17.37 13.69
C ASP A 205 3.49 16.06 12.92
N ILE A 206 4.57 15.26 12.77
CA ILE A 206 4.54 14.01 12.03
C ILE A 206 3.91 12.93 12.91
N ARG A 207 2.81 12.35 12.45
CA ARG A 207 2.11 11.22 13.09
C ARG A 207 2.41 9.94 12.36
N SER A 208 3.31 9.13 12.93
CA SER A 208 3.69 7.84 12.38
C SER A 208 2.74 6.74 12.86
N TYR A 209 2.31 5.89 11.94
CA TYR A 209 1.42 4.75 12.17
C TYR A 209 2.09 3.47 11.66
N ASP A 210 1.87 2.36 12.36
CA ASP A 210 2.40 1.07 11.91
C ASP A 210 1.69 0.58 10.63
N LYS A 211 0.44 1.03 10.42
CA LYS A 211 -0.41 0.61 9.30
C LYS A 211 -0.92 1.80 8.50
N GLN A 212 -0.82 1.69 7.17
CA GLN A 212 -1.34 2.71 6.26
C GLN A 212 -2.86 2.91 6.41
N ALA A 213 -3.63 1.85 6.62
CA ALA A 213 -5.07 1.95 6.83
C ALA A 213 -5.45 2.78 8.08
N GLU A 214 -4.62 2.75 9.13
CA GLU A 214 -4.81 3.59 10.33
C GLU A 214 -4.56 5.06 10.02
N THR A 215 -3.56 5.36 9.17
CA THR A 215 -3.27 6.71 8.69
C THR A 215 -4.47 7.30 7.92
N THR A 216 -5.03 6.53 6.97
CA THR A 216 -6.24 6.91 6.22
C THR A 216 -7.44 7.12 7.17
N SER A 217 -7.63 6.21 8.13
CA SER A 217 -8.73 6.33 9.11
C SER A 217 -8.59 7.58 9.99
N ALA A 218 -7.37 7.94 10.40
CA ALA A 218 -7.07 9.12 11.18
C ALA A 218 -7.36 10.41 10.38
N LEU A 219 -7.07 10.42 9.07
CA LEU A 219 -7.42 11.53 8.18
C LEU A 219 -8.94 11.68 8.06
N VAL A 220 -9.68 10.60 7.76
CA VAL A 220 -11.15 10.60 7.70
C VAL A 220 -11.75 11.06 9.03
N GLY A 221 -11.14 10.66 10.15
CA GLY A 221 -11.49 11.10 11.52
C GLY A 221 -11.12 12.55 11.82
N ASN A 222 -10.55 13.30 10.87
CA ASN A 222 -10.13 14.70 10.99
C ASN A 222 -9.13 14.96 12.13
N THR A 223 -8.31 13.96 12.47
CA THR A 223 -7.21 14.08 13.44
C THR A 223 -5.89 14.49 12.81
N LEU A 224 -5.81 14.44 11.48
CA LEU A 224 -4.69 14.86 10.65
C LEU A 224 -5.10 16.03 9.74
N ASP A 225 -4.13 16.82 9.29
CA ASP A 225 -4.31 17.83 8.26
C ASP A 225 -4.16 17.21 6.86
N ALA A 226 -3.21 16.30 6.71
CA ALA A 226 -2.94 15.52 5.51
C ALA A 226 -2.34 14.15 5.85
N THR A 227 -2.29 13.26 4.84
CA THR A 227 -1.47 12.06 4.84
C THR A 227 -0.54 12.08 3.63
N TYR A 228 0.60 11.39 3.71
CA TYR A 228 1.57 11.28 2.64
C TYR A 228 1.90 9.81 2.40
N SER A 229 1.69 9.33 1.17
CA SER A 229 1.88 7.92 0.80
C SER A 229 2.18 7.80 -0.69
N ASP A 230 2.42 6.58 -1.17
CA ASP A 230 2.50 6.31 -2.59
C ASP A 230 1.25 6.80 -3.33
N SER A 231 1.42 7.34 -4.54
CA SER A 231 0.33 7.91 -5.33
C SER A 231 -0.76 6.90 -5.67
N THR A 232 -0.39 5.63 -5.86
CA THR A 232 -1.33 4.51 -6.07
C THR A 232 -2.21 4.28 -4.84
N VAL A 233 -1.63 4.34 -3.66
CA VAL A 233 -2.31 4.19 -2.36
C VAL A 233 -3.16 5.42 -2.05
N ALA A 234 -2.64 6.61 -2.33
CA ALA A 234 -3.38 7.86 -2.18
C ALA A 234 -4.64 7.88 -3.07
N GLY A 235 -4.52 7.46 -4.33
CA GLY A 235 -5.64 7.33 -5.26
C GLY A 235 -6.67 6.29 -4.80
N TYR A 236 -6.20 5.12 -4.36
CA TYR A 236 -7.06 4.05 -3.86
C TYR A 236 -7.82 4.46 -2.57
N ALA A 237 -7.21 5.25 -1.70
CA ALA A 237 -7.88 5.79 -0.52
C ALA A 237 -9.08 6.69 -0.88
N VAL A 238 -9.01 7.44 -1.99
CA VAL A 238 -10.15 8.23 -2.50
C VAL A 238 -11.32 7.33 -2.87
N GLU A 239 -11.03 6.22 -3.57
CA GLU A 239 -12.07 5.27 -4.01
C GLU A 239 -12.72 4.55 -2.83
N THR A 240 -11.91 4.03 -1.91
CA THR A 240 -12.38 3.19 -0.81
C THR A 240 -13.05 3.96 0.32
N THR A 241 -12.80 5.26 0.42
CA THR A 241 -13.51 6.15 1.37
C THR A 241 -14.76 6.80 0.79
N ASP A 242 -15.25 6.33 -0.40
CA ASP A 242 -16.35 6.97 -1.13
C ASP A 242 -16.13 8.49 -1.34
N GLY A 243 -14.87 8.89 -1.53
CA GLY A 243 -14.46 10.27 -1.70
C GLY A 243 -14.57 11.11 -0.43
N ALA A 244 -14.47 10.51 0.75
CA ALA A 244 -14.33 11.28 2.00
C ALA A 244 -12.97 11.98 2.10
N VAL A 245 -11.97 11.47 1.37
CA VAL A 245 -10.69 12.12 1.15
C VAL A 245 -10.49 12.45 -0.32
N GLU A 246 -9.54 13.32 -0.63
CA GLU A 246 -9.11 13.66 -1.98
C GLU A 246 -7.60 13.83 -2.02
N THR A 247 -6.99 13.58 -3.19
CA THR A 247 -5.59 13.89 -3.43
C THR A 247 -5.40 15.38 -3.66
N ILE A 248 -4.26 15.91 -3.22
CA ILE A 248 -3.81 17.28 -3.53
C ILE A 248 -2.36 17.28 -3.99
N GLY A 249 -1.97 18.32 -4.72
CA GLY A 249 -0.63 18.44 -5.33
C GLY A 249 -0.42 17.50 -6.51
N GLU A 250 0.72 17.64 -7.14
CA GLU A 250 1.17 16.74 -8.19
C GLU A 250 1.75 15.47 -7.57
N VAL A 251 1.87 14.40 -8.36
CA VAL A 251 2.65 13.23 -7.97
C VAL A 251 4.13 13.61 -8.02
N GLU A 252 4.85 13.38 -6.94
CA GLU A 252 6.23 13.80 -6.78
C GLU A 252 7.15 12.66 -6.37
N ASN A 253 8.46 12.89 -6.43
CA ASN A 253 9.49 11.94 -5.98
C ASN A 253 9.33 10.53 -6.56
N ALA A 254 8.93 10.44 -7.86
CA ALA A 254 8.74 9.15 -8.50
C ALA A 254 10.05 8.34 -8.48
N ALA A 255 10.01 7.18 -7.83
CA ALA A 255 11.13 6.28 -7.65
C ALA A 255 10.75 4.85 -8.06
N PRO A 256 11.71 4.04 -8.55
CA PRO A 256 11.46 2.63 -8.73
C PRO A 256 11.21 1.96 -7.38
N GLN A 257 10.26 1.01 -7.36
CA GLN A 257 10.06 0.11 -6.24
C GLN A 257 10.56 -1.29 -6.61
N GLY A 258 11.02 -2.06 -5.62
CA GLY A 258 11.73 -3.29 -5.89
C GLY A 258 11.41 -4.44 -4.95
N VAL A 259 11.62 -5.64 -5.49
CA VAL A 259 11.72 -6.86 -4.69
C VAL A 259 13.02 -6.79 -3.90
N VAL A 260 12.92 -6.91 -2.58
CA VAL A 260 14.05 -6.88 -1.64
C VAL A 260 14.58 -8.29 -1.45
N LEU A 261 15.89 -8.45 -1.57
CA LEU A 261 16.61 -9.71 -1.34
C LEU A 261 17.78 -9.49 -0.38
N GLN A 262 18.17 -10.54 0.33
CA GLN A 262 19.41 -10.50 1.10
C GLN A 262 20.59 -10.11 0.20
N LYS A 263 21.50 -9.30 0.71
CA LYS A 263 22.69 -8.86 -0.04
C LYS A 263 23.47 -10.04 -0.57
N ASN A 264 23.72 -10.07 -1.88
CA ASN A 264 24.36 -11.17 -2.61
C ASN A 264 23.60 -12.50 -2.50
N SER A 265 22.27 -12.46 -2.41
CA SER A 265 21.44 -13.67 -2.36
C SER A 265 21.68 -14.58 -3.57
N GLN A 266 21.73 -15.87 -3.34
CA GLN A 266 21.81 -16.89 -4.39
C GLN A 266 20.54 -16.98 -5.25
N THR A 267 19.40 -16.47 -4.74
CA THR A 267 18.12 -16.43 -5.46
C THR A 267 18.01 -15.24 -6.42
N CYS A 268 18.92 -14.27 -6.31
CA CYS A 268 18.83 -12.99 -7.03
C CYS A 268 18.70 -13.16 -8.54
N ALA A 269 19.55 -14.02 -9.14
CA ALA A 269 19.53 -14.24 -10.60
C ALA A 269 18.22 -14.88 -11.07
N ALA A 270 17.66 -15.83 -10.28
CA ALA A 270 16.40 -16.50 -10.60
C ALA A 270 15.21 -15.52 -10.49
N ILE A 271 15.14 -14.73 -9.42
CA ILE A 271 14.09 -13.72 -9.20
C ILE A 271 14.16 -12.65 -10.29
N GLN A 272 15.36 -12.15 -10.61
CA GLN A 272 15.54 -11.14 -11.66
C GLN A 272 15.08 -11.66 -13.03
N ALA A 273 15.49 -12.88 -13.40
CA ALA A 273 15.08 -13.49 -14.66
C ALA A 273 13.56 -13.74 -14.72
N ALA A 274 12.96 -14.16 -13.59
CA ALA A 274 11.52 -14.36 -13.50
C ALA A 274 10.75 -13.04 -13.64
N LEU A 275 11.19 -11.97 -13.00
CA LEU A 275 10.62 -10.62 -13.16
C LEU A 275 10.74 -10.15 -14.61
N GLN A 276 11.91 -10.29 -15.23
CA GLN A 276 12.10 -9.88 -16.62
C GLN A 276 11.19 -10.65 -17.56
N TYR A 277 11.05 -11.98 -17.35
CA TYR A 277 10.09 -12.79 -18.11
C TYR A 277 8.66 -12.28 -17.99
N LEU A 278 8.20 -11.95 -16.76
CA LEU A 278 6.87 -11.39 -16.55
C LEU A 278 6.68 -10.04 -17.24
N MET A 279 7.73 -9.22 -17.33
CA MET A 279 7.73 -7.96 -18.08
C MET A 279 7.69 -8.19 -19.59
N ASP A 280 8.53 -9.07 -20.11
CA ASP A 280 8.67 -9.33 -21.55
C ASP A 280 7.39 -9.95 -22.14
N GLU A 281 6.69 -10.79 -21.37
CA GLU A 281 5.41 -11.42 -21.75
C GLU A 281 4.19 -10.49 -21.49
N GLY A 282 4.40 -9.29 -20.94
CA GLY A 282 3.33 -8.35 -20.61
C GLY A 282 2.52 -8.72 -19.39
N ILE A 283 2.87 -9.82 -18.69
CA ILE A 283 2.11 -10.31 -17.52
C ILE A 283 2.14 -9.30 -16.37
N LEU A 284 3.29 -8.63 -16.14
CA LEU A 284 3.37 -7.59 -15.13
C LEU A 284 2.41 -6.42 -15.44
N ALA A 285 2.34 -5.99 -16.70
CA ALA A 285 1.41 -4.94 -17.12
C ALA A 285 -0.05 -5.35 -16.89
N ASP A 286 -0.42 -6.59 -17.25
CA ASP A 286 -1.76 -7.14 -17.04
C ASP A 286 -2.13 -7.23 -15.53
N ILE A 287 -1.16 -7.61 -14.68
CA ILE A 287 -1.32 -7.59 -13.23
C ILE A 287 -1.64 -6.16 -12.77
N LEU A 288 -0.84 -5.18 -13.15
CA LEU A 288 -1.01 -3.78 -12.75
C LEU A 288 -2.32 -3.19 -13.29
N GLU A 289 -2.69 -3.49 -14.56
CA GLU A 289 -3.97 -3.09 -15.15
C GLU A 289 -5.17 -3.64 -14.36
N SER A 290 -5.09 -4.89 -13.88
CA SER A 290 -6.16 -5.48 -13.08
C SER A 290 -6.42 -4.72 -11.77
N TRP A 291 -5.46 -3.93 -11.31
CA TRP A 291 -5.54 -3.09 -10.12
C TRP A 291 -5.64 -1.58 -10.44
N GLY A 292 -5.67 -1.19 -11.73
CA GLY A 292 -5.83 0.20 -12.19
C GLY A 292 -4.57 1.06 -11.96
N VAL A 293 -3.39 0.43 -12.04
CA VAL A 293 -2.08 1.07 -11.85
C VAL A 293 -1.10 0.74 -12.99
N GLU A 294 -1.62 0.51 -14.19
CA GLU A 294 -0.86 0.12 -15.38
C GLU A 294 0.27 1.09 -15.74
N ASP A 295 0.08 2.38 -15.47
CA ASP A 295 1.08 3.41 -15.74
C ASP A 295 2.36 3.27 -14.89
N ALA A 296 2.30 2.47 -13.82
CA ALA A 296 3.45 2.21 -12.96
C ALA A 296 4.41 1.15 -13.52
N ALA A 297 4.05 0.42 -14.58
CA ALA A 297 4.81 -0.70 -15.10
C ALA A 297 6.22 -0.30 -15.58
N LEU A 298 7.24 -1.02 -15.14
CA LEU A 298 8.59 -0.96 -15.72
C LEU A 298 8.79 -2.10 -16.72
N SER A 299 9.66 -1.88 -17.70
CA SER A 299 10.00 -2.86 -18.75
C SER A 299 11.33 -3.58 -18.52
N SER A 300 12.04 -3.27 -17.44
CA SER A 300 13.34 -3.86 -17.13
C SER A 300 13.50 -4.14 -15.66
N ALA A 301 13.76 -5.40 -15.32
CA ALA A 301 14.06 -5.87 -13.97
C ALA A 301 15.53 -5.60 -13.60
N THR A 302 15.88 -4.34 -13.40
CA THR A 302 17.26 -3.93 -13.08
C THR A 302 17.58 -4.19 -11.61
N LEU A 303 18.68 -4.89 -11.36
CA LEU A 303 19.24 -5.09 -10.02
C LEU A 303 19.96 -3.82 -9.56
N ASN A 304 19.63 -3.31 -8.39
CA ASN A 304 20.24 -2.14 -7.77
C ASN A 304 20.36 -0.96 -8.76
N PRO A 305 19.24 -0.48 -9.35
CA PRO A 305 19.29 0.60 -10.33
C PRO A 305 19.86 1.87 -9.70
N ALA A 306 20.46 2.71 -10.50
CA ALA A 306 20.83 4.05 -10.06
C ALA A 306 19.57 4.87 -9.78
N VAL A 307 19.48 5.45 -8.58
CA VAL A 307 18.40 6.33 -8.18
C VAL A 307 18.96 7.74 -7.88
N SER A 308 18.18 8.76 -8.24
CA SER A 308 18.47 10.14 -7.83
C SER A 308 18.13 10.31 -6.34
N GLU A 309 19.00 10.98 -5.60
CA GLU A 309 18.72 11.45 -4.24
C GLU A 309 17.80 12.66 -4.29
#